data_071352c5f668e70c9e9151276cbc6bb4
#
_entry.id   071352c5f668e70c9e9151276cbc6bb4
#
_cell.length_a   1.000
_cell.length_b   1.000
_cell.length_c   1.000
_cell.angle_alpha   90.00
_cell.angle_beta   90.00
_cell.angle_gamma   90.00
#
_symmetry.space_group_name_H-M   'P 1'
#
loop_
_entity.id
_entity.type
_entity.pdbx_description
1 polymer ?
#
loop_
_entity_poly.entity_id
_entity_poly.type
_entity_poly.pdbx_seq_one_letter_code
_entity_poly.pdbx_strand_id
1 'polypeptide(L)'
;MSLTLKSVSKSFDNKAVLSGFSYEFPDTGLFLITGESGVGKTTLLRLISGLDTRFSGEITGGGLKSTSFAFQEYRLIPELSAAENIAVTLTERLNAESLSNAECILTELGFTLADTRLYPDEMSGGMKQRVSLARAFLKRSCVLLLDEPTKELDSENIRLLIGRLSEEIKYRLVIAVTHEPSHFSSLPHTLIALD
;
A
#
# COMPACT_ATOMS: atom_id res chain seq x y z
N MET A 1 -16.82 8.15 6.28
CA MET A 1 -16.83 7.50 7.61
C MET A 1 -15.40 7.26 8.01
N SER A 2 -14.93 7.97 9.06
CA SER A 2 -13.54 7.91 9.54
C SER A 2 -13.13 6.49 9.98
N LEU A 3 -11.85 6.16 9.80
CA LEU A 3 -11.23 4.95 10.35
C LEU A 3 -10.74 5.27 11.76
N THR A 4 -11.25 4.57 12.75
CA THR A 4 -10.94 4.83 14.17
C THR A 4 -10.32 3.59 14.81
N LEU A 5 -9.17 3.77 15.45
CA LEU A 5 -8.50 2.78 16.27
C LEU A 5 -8.59 3.22 17.74
N LYS A 6 -9.03 2.33 18.65
CA LYS A 6 -9.16 2.62 20.09
C LYS A 6 -8.42 1.57 20.90
N SER A 7 -7.37 2.00 21.59
CA SER A 7 -6.55 1.17 22.51
C SER A 7 -6.10 -0.15 21.87
N VAL A 8 -5.72 -0.11 20.60
CA VAL A 8 -5.30 -1.30 19.85
C VAL A 8 -3.98 -1.80 20.38
N SER A 9 -3.97 -3.06 20.83
CA SER A 9 -2.76 -3.73 21.32
C SER A 9 -2.58 -5.10 20.67
N LYS A 10 -1.34 -5.46 20.39
CA LYS A 10 -0.95 -6.72 19.75
C LYS A 10 0.33 -7.26 20.35
N SER A 11 0.31 -8.55 20.67
CA SER A 11 1.51 -9.28 21.12
C SER A 11 1.72 -10.53 20.28
N PHE A 12 2.98 -10.92 20.12
CA PHE A 12 3.40 -12.21 19.56
C PHE A 12 4.31 -12.88 20.60
N ASP A 13 4.03 -14.14 20.94
CA ASP A 13 4.81 -14.94 21.89
C ASP A 13 5.14 -14.17 23.18
N ASN A 14 4.14 -13.50 23.77
CA ASN A 14 4.23 -12.66 24.96
C ASN A 14 5.07 -11.39 24.81
N LYS A 15 5.57 -11.06 23.60
CA LYS A 15 6.24 -9.78 23.33
C LYS A 15 5.20 -8.80 22.77
N ALA A 16 4.97 -7.70 23.50
CA ALA A 16 4.13 -6.62 23.01
C ALA A 16 4.77 -5.95 21.79
N VAL A 17 3.98 -5.76 20.73
CA VAL A 17 4.39 -5.10 19.49
C VAL A 17 3.62 -3.80 19.28
N LEU A 18 2.37 -3.75 19.74
CA LEU A 18 1.57 -2.53 19.81
C LEU A 18 0.95 -2.47 21.21
N SER A 19 0.95 -1.31 21.83
CA SER A 19 0.44 -1.09 23.19
C SER A 19 -0.50 0.11 23.24
N GLY A 20 -1.82 -0.14 23.18
CA GLY A 20 -2.84 0.88 23.38
C GLY A 20 -2.91 1.95 22.29
N PHE A 21 -2.49 1.64 21.06
CA PHE A 21 -2.51 2.63 19.97
C PHE A 21 -3.92 3.11 19.68
N SER A 22 -4.11 4.43 19.69
CA SER A 22 -5.40 5.06 19.41
C SER A 22 -5.20 6.20 18.43
N TYR A 23 -5.97 6.20 17.34
CA TYR A 23 -5.93 7.24 16.33
C TYR A 23 -7.24 7.29 15.53
N GLU A 24 -7.63 8.49 15.11
CA GLU A 24 -8.77 8.70 14.22
C GLU A 24 -8.28 9.28 12.90
N PHE A 25 -8.39 8.49 11.84
CA PHE A 25 -8.04 8.89 10.49
C PHE A 25 -9.25 9.47 9.77
N PRO A 26 -9.11 10.60 9.05
CA PRO A 26 -10.17 11.11 8.19
C PRO A 26 -10.42 10.21 6.98
N ASP A 27 -11.42 10.54 6.17
CA ASP A 27 -11.77 9.75 4.98
C ASP A 27 -10.76 9.87 3.83
N THR A 28 -9.95 10.92 3.81
CA THR A 28 -8.96 11.20 2.76
C THR A 28 -7.67 11.78 3.35
N GLY A 29 -6.59 11.78 2.54
CA GLY A 29 -5.32 12.35 2.92
C GLY A 29 -4.21 11.31 3.05
N LEU A 30 -2.98 11.78 3.32
CA LEU A 30 -1.78 10.96 3.50
C LEU A 30 -1.32 10.97 4.95
N PHE A 31 -1.14 9.78 5.50
CA PHE A 31 -0.61 9.55 6.82
C PHE A 31 0.64 8.68 6.73
N LEU A 32 1.76 9.21 7.20
CA LEU A 32 3.03 8.50 7.22
C LEU A 32 3.29 7.97 8.62
N ILE A 33 3.43 6.66 8.73
CA ILE A 33 3.78 5.99 9.98
C ILE A 33 5.28 5.73 9.97
N THR A 34 5.97 6.30 10.95
CA THR A 34 7.42 6.16 11.15
C THR A 34 7.72 5.51 12.50
N GLY A 35 8.94 5.09 12.71
CA GLY A 35 9.41 4.46 13.95
C GLY A 35 10.52 3.45 13.69
N GLU A 36 11.11 2.90 14.75
CA GLU A 36 12.20 1.94 14.65
C GLU A 36 11.77 0.64 13.94
N SER A 37 12.77 -0.12 13.47
CA SER A 37 12.50 -1.45 12.89
C SER A 37 11.94 -2.38 13.97
N GLY A 38 10.87 -3.09 13.64
CA GLY A 38 10.24 -4.04 14.57
C GLY A 38 9.23 -3.43 15.56
N VAL A 39 9.02 -2.11 15.57
CA VAL A 39 8.07 -1.44 16.50
C VAL A 39 6.59 -1.75 16.21
N GLY A 40 6.29 -2.44 15.10
CA GLY A 40 4.91 -2.88 14.79
C GLY A 40 4.23 -2.15 13.64
N LYS A 41 4.93 -1.35 12.84
CA LYS A 41 4.35 -0.59 11.71
C LYS A 41 3.60 -1.49 10.72
N THR A 42 4.25 -2.52 10.19
CA THR A 42 3.62 -3.52 9.30
C THR A 42 2.47 -4.25 9.99
N THR A 43 2.62 -4.54 11.31
CA THR A 43 1.57 -5.16 12.11
C THR A 43 0.34 -4.27 12.15
N LEU A 44 0.51 -2.96 12.38
CA LEU A 44 -0.60 -2.00 12.37
C LEU A 44 -1.34 -2.00 11.02
N LEU A 45 -0.62 -1.98 9.89
CA LEU A 45 -1.26 -2.09 8.57
C LEU A 45 -2.03 -3.40 8.40
N ARG A 46 -1.48 -4.52 8.88
CA ARG A 46 -2.17 -5.83 8.83
C ARG A 46 -3.44 -5.87 9.67
N LEU A 47 -3.45 -5.22 10.83
CA LEU A 47 -4.66 -5.09 11.67
C LEU A 47 -5.72 -4.24 10.96
N ILE A 48 -5.34 -3.08 10.41
CA ILE A 48 -6.24 -2.19 9.67
C ILE A 48 -6.83 -2.91 8.43
N SER A 49 -6.03 -3.71 7.73
CA SER A 49 -6.50 -4.47 6.56
C SER A 49 -7.38 -5.67 6.88
N GLY A 50 -7.49 -6.06 8.16
CA GLY A 50 -8.19 -7.26 8.59
C GLY A 50 -7.46 -8.58 8.29
N LEU A 51 -6.19 -8.53 7.85
CA LEU A 51 -5.36 -9.72 7.62
C LEU A 51 -4.91 -10.38 8.93
N ASP A 52 -4.84 -9.62 9.99
CA ASP A 52 -4.68 -10.14 11.35
C ASP A 52 -5.84 -9.62 12.21
N THR A 53 -6.59 -10.53 12.79
CA THR A 53 -7.79 -10.23 13.59
C THR A 53 -7.60 -10.50 15.08
N ARG A 54 -6.40 -10.98 15.47
CA ARG A 54 -6.09 -11.31 16.87
C ARG A 54 -5.40 -10.12 17.55
N PHE A 55 -6.17 -9.22 18.13
CA PHE A 55 -5.70 -8.04 18.88
C PHE A 55 -6.70 -7.69 19.98
N SER A 56 -6.31 -6.83 20.92
CA SER A 56 -7.22 -6.18 21.87
C SER A 56 -7.46 -4.72 21.49
N GLY A 57 -8.55 -4.15 21.95
CA GLY A 57 -9.04 -2.83 21.52
C GLY A 57 -10.06 -2.94 20.40
N GLU A 58 -10.27 -1.86 19.69
CA GLU A 58 -11.29 -1.76 18.66
C GLU A 58 -10.76 -1.06 17.41
N ILE A 59 -11.11 -1.57 16.23
CA ILE A 59 -10.89 -0.91 14.95
C ILE A 59 -12.25 -0.81 14.25
N THR A 60 -12.70 0.43 14.00
CA THR A 60 -14.01 0.71 13.41
C THR A 60 -13.89 1.71 12.27
N GLY A 61 -14.89 1.71 11.38
CA GLY A 61 -14.98 2.67 10.28
C GLY A 61 -15.42 2.03 8.97
N GLY A 62 -16.00 2.85 8.09
CA GLY A 62 -16.55 2.39 6.80
C GLY A 62 -15.49 1.89 5.82
N GLY A 63 -14.21 2.24 6.01
CA GLY A 63 -13.09 1.84 5.16
C GLY A 63 -12.62 0.40 5.35
N LEU A 64 -12.92 -0.24 6.48
CA LEU A 64 -12.45 -1.60 6.80
C LEU A 64 -12.91 -2.69 5.83
N LYS A 65 -14.07 -2.51 5.22
CA LYS A 65 -14.62 -3.45 4.23
C LYS A 65 -14.01 -3.30 2.84
N SER A 66 -13.22 -2.26 2.63
CA SER A 66 -12.65 -1.92 1.32
C SER A 66 -11.25 -1.34 1.50
N THR A 67 -10.29 -2.23 1.74
CA THR A 67 -8.86 -1.89 1.80
C THR A 67 -8.12 -2.44 0.59
N SER A 68 -7.12 -1.72 0.10
CA SER A 68 -6.09 -2.23 -0.79
C SER A 68 -4.73 -2.13 -0.09
N PHE A 69 -3.83 -3.07 -0.36
CA PHE A 69 -2.57 -3.18 0.35
C PHE A 69 -1.43 -3.52 -0.60
N ALA A 70 -0.43 -2.63 -0.69
CA ALA A 70 0.87 -2.94 -1.25
C ALA A 70 1.80 -3.36 -0.11
N PHE A 71 2.15 -4.63 -0.09
CA PHE A 71 3.03 -5.24 0.92
C PHE A 71 4.48 -4.89 0.65
N GLN A 72 5.33 -4.95 1.68
CA GLN A 72 6.77 -4.85 1.55
C GLN A 72 7.35 -5.96 0.64
N GLU A 73 6.76 -7.17 0.67
CA GLU A 73 7.03 -8.24 -0.28
C GLU A 73 6.13 -8.06 -1.50
N TYR A 74 6.66 -8.22 -2.70
CA TYR A 74 5.92 -7.94 -3.95
C TYR A 74 4.71 -8.86 -4.16
N ARG A 75 4.79 -10.12 -3.70
CA ARG A 75 3.72 -11.14 -3.82
C ARG A 75 3.15 -11.24 -5.22
N LEU A 76 4.04 -11.23 -6.21
CA LEU A 76 3.66 -11.43 -7.61
C LEU A 76 3.44 -12.92 -7.87
N ILE A 77 2.52 -13.21 -8.79
CA ILE A 77 2.25 -14.56 -9.29
C ILE A 77 3.30 -14.83 -10.38
N PRO A 78 4.18 -15.83 -10.21
CA PRO A 78 5.31 -16.06 -11.11
C PRO A 78 4.91 -16.36 -12.57
N GLU A 79 3.75 -17.00 -12.74
CA GLU A 79 3.23 -17.45 -14.04
C GLU A 79 2.48 -16.35 -14.81
N LEU A 80 2.34 -15.15 -14.24
CA LEU A 80 1.65 -14.02 -14.84
C LEU A 80 2.64 -12.89 -15.17
N SER A 81 2.43 -12.25 -16.33
CA SER A 81 3.15 -11.03 -16.69
C SER A 81 2.85 -9.86 -15.75
N ALA A 82 3.58 -8.73 -15.88
CA ALA A 82 3.34 -7.52 -15.10
C ALA A 82 1.88 -7.06 -15.20
N ALA A 83 1.34 -6.94 -16.42
CA ALA A 83 -0.02 -6.51 -16.64
C ALA A 83 -1.04 -7.52 -16.09
N GLU A 84 -0.82 -8.82 -16.30
CA GLU A 84 -1.70 -9.87 -15.81
C GLU A 84 -1.72 -9.94 -14.28
N ASN A 85 -0.60 -9.74 -13.60
CA ASN A 85 -0.51 -9.65 -12.14
C ASN A 85 -1.40 -8.55 -11.55
N ILE A 86 -1.66 -7.51 -12.31
CA ILE A 86 -2.56 -6.44 -11.89
C ILE A 86 -4.00 -6.78 -12.30
N ALA A 87 -4.21 -7.16 -13.57
CA ALA A 87 -5.52 -7.39 -14.14
C ALA A 87 -6.33 -8.47 -13.38
N VAL A 88 -5.67 -9.52 -12.89
CA VAL A 88 -6.30 -10.60 -12.11
C VAL A 88 -6.92 -10.11 -10.79
N THR A 89 -6.51 -8.95 -10.27
CA THR A 89 -7.10 -8.37 -9.05
C THR A 89 -8.36 -7.55 -9.31
N LEU A 90 -8.65 -7.23 -10.56
CA LEU A 90 -9.80 -6.42 -10.96
C LEU A 90 -11.03 -7.26 -11.31
N THR A 91 -10.81 -8.46 -11.83
CA THR A 91 -11.87 -9.33 -12.37
C THR A 91 -11.54 -10.79 -12.06
N GLU A 92 -12.59 -11.65 -11.97
CA GLU A 92 -12.40 -13.09 -11.78
C GLU A 92 -11.72 -13.77 -12.98
N ARG A 93 -11.78 -13.15 -14.16
CA ARG A 93 -11.14 -13.64 -15.39
C ARG A 93 -10.46 -12.49 -16.12
N LEU A 94 -9.25 -12.73 -16.60
CA LEU A 94 -8.53 -11.77 -17.43
C LEU A 94 -9.35 -11.44 -18.69
N ASN A 95 -9.51 -10.16 -18.98
CA ASN A 95 -10.17 -9.64 -20.17
C ASN A 95 -9.40 -8.43 -20.72
N ALA A 96 -9.76 -8.00 -21.93
CA ALA A 96 -9.07 -6.91 -22.61
C ALA A 96 -9.15 -5.58 -21.83
N GLU A 97 -10.25 -5.30 -21.15
CA GLU A 97 -10.43 -4.09 -20.36
C GLU A 97 -9.53 -4.10 -19.12
N SER A 98 -9.49 -5.21 -18.36
CA SER A 98 -8.63 -5.31 -17.18
C SER A 98 -7.14 -5.23 -17.54
N LEU A 99 -6.73 -5.81 -18.67
CA LEU A 99 -5.37 -5.70 -19.19
C LEU A 99 -5.03 -4.27 -19.62
N SER A 100 -5.93 -3.61 -20.35
CA SER A 100 -5.74 -2.21 -20.76
C SER A 100 -5.60 -1.27 -19.57
N ASN A 101 -6.42 -1.45 -18.52
CA ASN A 101 -6.31 -0.69 -17.28
C ASN A 101 -4.97 -0.94 -16.57
N ALA A 102 -4.50 -2.19 -16.56
CA ALA A 102 -3.23 -2.57 -15.99
C ALA A 102 -2.03 -1.97 -16.77
N GLU A 103 -2.07 -1.98 -18.09
CA GLU A 103 -1.04 -1.36 -18.94
C GLU A 103 -1.02 0.16 -18.75
N CYS A 104 -2.17 0.80 -18.61
CA CYS A 104 -2.28 2.24 -18.36
C CYS A 104 -1.58 2.64 -17.06
N ILE A 105 -1.92 2.02 -15.93
CA ILE A 105 -1.30 2.35 -14.65
C ILE A 105 0.20 2.03 -14.62
N LEU A 106 0.63 0.94 -15.27
CA LEU A 106 2.05 0.61 -15.38
C LEU A 106 2.82 1.67 -16.17
N THR A 107 2.23 2.19 -17.26
CA THR A 107 2.82 3.28 -18.05
C THR A 107 2.94 4.56 -17.23
N GLU A 108 1.93 4.91 -16.43
CA GLU A 108 2.01 6.03 -15.48
C GLU A 108 3.16 5.86 -14.46
N LEU A 109 3.48 4.61 -14.12
CA LEU A 109 4.58 4.25 -13.22
C LEU A 109 5.89 3.95 -13.97
N GLY A 110 6.05 4.38 -15.22
CA GLY A 110 7.30 4.36 -15.97
C GLY A 110 7.63 3.02 -16.65
N PHE A 111 6.64 2.17 -16.91
CA PHE A 111 6.83 1.00 -17.77
C PHE A 111 6.64 1.37 -19.25
N THR A 112 7.41 0.76 -20.11
CA THR A 112 7.09 0.71 -21.54
C THR A 112 6.04 -0.38 -21.80
N LEU A 113 5.36 -0.35 -22.94
CA LEU A 113 4.42 -1.42 -23.32
C LEU A 113 5.11 -2.79 -23.45
N ALA A 114 6.39 -2.84 -23.77
CA ALA A 114 7.15 -4.08 -23.79
C ALA A 114 7.35 -4.61 -22.35
N ASP A 115 7.65 -3.75 -21.40
CA ASP A 115 7.87 -4.11 -20.01
C ASP A 115 6.60 -4.68 -19.34
N THR A 116 5.40 -4.28 -19.79
CA THR A 116 4.14 -4.79 -19.21
C THR A 116 3.95 -6.29 -19.43
N ARG A 117 4.70 -6.88 -20.36
CA ARG A 117 4.65 -8.30 -20.72
C ARG A 117 5.72 -9.15 -20.01
N LEU A 118 6.65 -8.52 -19.30
CA LEU A 118 7.69 -9.24 -18.56
C LEU A 118 7.09 -10.06 -17.42
N TYR A 119 7.67 -11.23 -17.20
CA TYR A 119 7.36 -12.08 -16.04
C TYR A 119 8.20 -11.67 -14.83
N PRO A 120 7.80 -12.05 -13.59
CA PRO A 120 8.51 -11.64 -12.38
C PRO A 120 10.01 -11.97 -12.35
N ASP A 121 10.46 -13.06 -12.95
CA ASP A 121 11.86 -13.45 -13.02
C ASP A 121 12.69 -12.55 -13.96
N GLU A 122 12.05 -11.90 -14.93
CA GLU A 122 12.67 -10.95 -15.86
C GLU A 122 12.72 -9.51 -15.33
N MET A 123 12.01 -9.21 -14.22
CA MET A 123 11.88 -7.87 -13.66
C MET A 123 12.96 -7.55 -12.62
N SER A 124 13.43 -6.30 -12.62
CA SER A 124 14.22 -5.76 -11.51
C SER A 124 13.37 -5.63 -10.23
N GLY A 125 14.00 -5.46 -9.06
CA GLY A 125 13.31 -5.22 -7.79
C GLY A 125 12.38 -4.00 -7.85
N GLY A 126 12.86 -2.88 -8.38
CA GLY A 126 12.06 -1.67 -8.56
C GLY A 126 10.89 -1.85 -9.53
N MET A 127 11.01 -2.71 -10.57
CA MET A 127 9.88 -3.07 -11.42
C MET A 127 8.83 -3.87 -10.66
N LYS A 128 9.25 -4.89 -9.90
CA LYS A 128 8.36 -5.69 -9.04
C LYS A 128 7.62 -4.82 -8.03
N GLN A 129 8.32 -3.87 -7.43
CA GLN A 129 7.73 -2.90 -6.50
C GLN A 129 6.63 -2.08 -7.17
N ARG A 130 6.89 -1.55 -8.37
CA ARG A 130 5.90 -0.76 -9.12
C ARG A 130 4.69 -1.58 -9.55
N VAL A 131 4.86 -2.86 -9.93
CA VAL A 131 3.71 -3.77 -10.20
C VAL A 131 2.88 -4.00 -8.94
N SER A 132 3.51 -4.21 -7.77
CA SER A 132 2.81 -4.36 -6.49
C SER A 132 2.01 -3.10 -6.12
N LEU A 133 2.59 -1.92 -6.32
CA LEU A 133 1.93 -0.63 -6.12
C LEU A 133 0.76 -0.43 -7.09
N ALA A 134 0.96 -0.68 -8.39
CA ALA A 134 -0.07 -0.56 -9.42
C ALA A 134 -1.30 -1.43 -9.09
N ARG A 135 -1.06 -2.64 -8.61
CA ARG A 135 -2.11 -3.57 -8.16
C ARG A 135 -2.95 -2.99 -7.01
N ALA A 136 -2.30 -2.32 -6.05
CA ALA A 136 -2.98 -1.68 -4.93
C ALA A 136 -3.73 -0.40 -5.37
N PHE A 137 -3.20 0.35 -6.32
CA PHE A 137 -3.84 1.56 -6.85
C PHE A 137 -5.12 1.25 -7.63
N LEU A 138 -5.09 0.25 -8.50
CA LEU A 138 -6.25 -0.07 -9.35
C LEU A 138 -7.40 -0.72 -8.59
N LYS A 139 -7.14 -1.37 -7.47
CA LYS A 139 -8.21 -1.87 -6.62
C LYS A 139 -8.97 -0.69 -6.00
N ARG A 140 -10.24 -0.54 -6.37
CA ARG A 140 -11.13 0.47 -5.76
C ARG A 140 -11.30 0.18 -4.28
N SER A 141 -10.81 1.06 -3.44
CA SER A 141 -10.86 0.92 -1.98
C SER A 141 -10.96 2.28 -1.31
N CYS A 142 -11.56 2.32 -0.13
CA CYS A 142 -11.62 3.53 0.69
C CYS A 142 -10.30 3.81 1.41
N VAL A 143 -9.52 2.77 1.69
CA VAL A 143 -8.22 2.87 2.36
C VAL A 143 -7.15 2.18 1.53
N LEU A 144 -6.08 2.90 1.25
CA LEU A 144 -4.88 2.40 0.60
C LEU A 144 -3.76 2.29 1.64
N LEU A 145 -3.26 1.08 1.82
CA LEU A 145 -2.18 0.76 2.74
C LEU A 145 -0.90 0.47 1.96
N LEU A 146 0.19 1.12 2.33
CA LEU A 146 1.47 1.01 1.66
C LEU A 146 2.57 0.69 2.69
N ASP A 147 3.26 -0.43 2.50
CA ASP A 147 4.37 -0.84 3.36
C ASP A 147 5.69 -0.66 2.62
N GLU A 148 6.49 0.34 3.01
CA GLU A 148 7.75 0.76 2.40
C GLU A 148 7.65 1.00 0.87
N PRO A 149 6.73 1.88 0.40
CA PRO A 149 6.41 1.99 -1.02
C PRO A 149 7.53 2.55 -1.89
N THR A 150 8.50 3.26 -1.31
CA THR A 150 9.65 3.84 -2.03
C THR A 150 10.89 2.93 -2.04
N LYS A 151 10.83 1.78 -1.35
CA LYS A 151 11.93 0.82 -1.32
C LYS A 151 12.27 0.34 -2.73
N GLU A 152 13.57 0.27 -3.02
CA GLU A 152 14.12 -0.16 -4.32
C GLU A 152 13.73 0.71 -5.53
N LEU A 153 13.15 1.88 -5.31
CA LEU A 153 12.87 2.85 -6.36
C LEU A 153 14.00 3.88 -6.44
N ASP A 154 14.41 4.20 -7.65
CA ASP A 154 15.26 5.36 -7.91
C ASP A 154 14.46 6.68 -7.84
N SER A 155 15.15 7.80 -7.90
CA SER A 155 14.55 9.13 -7.75
C SER A 155 13.49 9.45 -8.81
N GLU A 156 13.63 8.95 -10.03
CA GLU A 156 12.64 9.14 -11.09
C GLU A 156 11.36 8.35 -10.80
N ASN A 157 11.50 7.09 -10.43
CA ASN A 157 10.36 6.24 -10.08
C ASN A 157 9.65 6.70 -8.79
N ILE A 158 10.41 7.23 -7.81
CA ILE A 158 9.81 7.90 -6.64
C ILE A 158 8.96 9.10 -7.08
N ARG A 159 9.45 9.94 -8.00
CA ARG A 159 8.69 11.09 -8.51
C ARG A 159 7.37 10.66 -9.18
N LEU A 160 7.39 9.59 -9.97
CA LEU A 160 6.17 9.03 -10.59
C LEU A 160 5.18 8.53 -9.53
N LEU A 161 5.67 7.80 -8.52
CA LEU A 161 4.86 7.34 -7.39
C LEU A 161 4.22 8.52 -6.64
N ILE A 162 4.99 9.55 -6.34
CA ILE A 162 4.50 10.76 -5.64
C ILE A 162 3.43 11.47 -6.49
N GLY A 163 3.64 11.57 -7.81
CA GLY A 163 2.64 12.11 -8.73
C GLY A 163 1.32 11.33 -8.65
N ARG A 164 1.37 10.01 -8.67
CA ARG A 164 0.18 9.17 -8.52
C ARG A 164 -0.47 9.34 -7.15
N LEU A 165 0.31 9.34 -6.06
CA LEU A 165 -0.20 9.54 -4.71
C LEU A 165 -0.89 10.90 -4.54
N SER A 166 -0.43 11.95 -5.22
CA SER A 166 -1.06 13.28 -5.17
C SER A 166 -2.51 13.27 -5.64
N GLU A 167 -2.87 12.33 -6.53
CA GLU A 167 -4.26 12.14 -6.95
C GLU A 167 -5.04 11.27 -5.95
N GLU A 168 -4.44 10.16 -5.50
CA GLU A 168 -5.10 9.21 -4.60
C GLU A 168 -5.56 9.84 -3.29
N ILE A 169 -4.73 10.69 -2.67
CA ILE A 169 -5.02 11.35 -1.38
C ILE A 169 -6.21 12.31 -1.43
N LYS A 170 -6.66 12.71 -2.62
CA LYS A 170 -7.86 13.55 -2.80
C LYS A 170 -9.15 12.76 -2.59
N TYR A 171 -9.12 11.46 -2.84
CA TYR A 171 -10.31 10.62 -2.93
C TYR A 171 -10.38 9.52 -1.89
N ARG A 172 -9.26 9.15 -1.29
CA ARG A 172 -9.20 8.09 -0.27
C ARG A 172 -8.14 8.34 0.80
N LEU A 173 -8.29 7.65 1.90
CA LEU A 173 -7.28 7.60 2.95
C LEU A 173 -6.09 6.76 2.48
N VAL A 174 -4.89 7.33 2.54
CA VAL A 174 -3.62 6.64 2.27
C VAL A 174 -2.82 6.58 3.56
N ILE A 175 -2.47 5.38 4.01
CA ILE A 175 -1.60 5.16 5.17
C ILE A 175 -0.34 4.45 4.66
N ALA A 176 0.80 5.12 4.75
CA ALA A 176 2.08 4.57 4.31
C ALA A 176 3.05 4.41 5.51
N VAL A 177 3.64 3.24 5.62
CA VAL A 177 4.79 2.99 6.50
C VAL A 177 6.05 3.29 5.72
N THR A 178 6.96 4.09 6.28
CA THR A 178 8.22 4.42 5.62
C THR A 178 9.33 4.75 6.62
N HIS A 179 10.57 4.41 6.26
CA HIS A 179 11.78 4.88 6.92
C HIS A 179 12.30 6.19 6.32
N GLU A 180 11.79 6.61 5.16
CA GLU A 180 12.24 7.78 4.41
C GLU A 180 11.08 8.76 4.15
N PRO A 181 10.55 9.45 5.18
CA PRO A 181 9.43 10.37 5.04
C PRO A 181 9.76 11.59 4.16
N SER A 182 11.04 11.91 3.97
CA SER A 182 11.52 12.97 3.08
C SER A 182 11.08 12.79 1.62
N HIS A 183 10.90 11.55 1.15
CA HIS A 183 10.39 11.26 -0.20
C HIS A 183 8.98 11.83 -0.44
N PHE A 184 8.20 12.01 0.63
CA PHE A 184 6.81 12.49 0.57
C PHE A 184 6.67 13.99 0.87
N SER A 185 7.79 14.72 1.03
CA SER A 185 7.79 16.12 1.48
C SER A 185 7.02 17.09 0.56
N SER A 186 6.84 16.75 -0.71
CA SER A 186 6.04 17.55 -1.66
C SER A 186 4.53 17.34 -1.54
N LEU A 187 4.07 16.34 -0.77
CA LEU A 187 2.66 16.07 -0.53
C LEU A 187 2.23 16.58 0.85
N PRO A 188 1.00 17.12 0.98
CA PRO A 188 0.44 17.37 2.30
C PRO A 188 0.27 16.03 3.04
N HIS A 189 0.88 15.89 4.20
CA HIS A 189 0.83 14.65 4.98
C HIS A 189 0.84 14.92 6.49
N THR A 190 0.37 13.94 7.24
CA THR A 190 0.48 13.89 8.70
C THR A 190 1.47 12.79 9.08
N LEU A 191 2.44 13.13 9.94
CA LEU A 191 3.43 12.18 10.44
C LEU A 191 2.94 11.59 11.78
N ILE A 192 3.01 10.27 11.90
CA ILE A 192 2.67 9.53 13.11
C ILE A 192 3.89 8.71 13.50
N ALA A 193 4.51 9.03 14.63
CA ALA A 193 5.57 8.21 15.20
C ALA A 193 4.96 7.05 15.98
N LEU A 194 5.45 5.85 15.74
CA LEU A 194 5.14 4.65 16.51
C LEU A 194 6.36 4.34 17.39
N ASP A 195 6.15 4.32 18.69
CA ASP A 195 7.19 4.10 19.72
C ASP A 195 7.04 2.72 20.37
#